data_7b061b13355b677dd8dbae7d7bbb85f3
#
_entry.id   7b061b13355b677dd8dbae7d7bbb85f3
#
_cell.length_a   1.000
_cell.length_b   1.000
_cell.length_c   1.000
_cell.angle_alpha   90.00
_cell.angle_beta   90.00
_cell.angle_gamma   90.00
#
_symmetry.space_group_name_H-M   'P 1'
#
loop_
_entity.id
_entity.type
_entity.pdbx_description
1 polymer ?
#
loop_
_entity_poly.entity_id
_entity_poly.type
_entity_poly.pdbx_seq_one_letter_code
_entity_poly.pdbx_strand_id
1 'polypeptide(L)'
;MISIGKFLEGNYQDVYDEISEIKAAIRDAHLKVILETGALKTAENIYKASILAMAAGADFIKTSTGKIAVNATPEATYVMCQAIKDWHEKTGKKVCYKPAGGVSTTDEAVQHYTLVKEILGEEWLNNKSFRFGASRLANNLLTSDSGLIVFRYA
;
A
#
# COMPACT_ATOMS: atom_id res chain seq x y z
N MET A 1 -11.59 1.20 -3.44
CA MET A 1 -11.15 -0.23 -3.42
C MET A 1 -11.43 -0.78 -4.81
N ILE A 2 -10.54 -1.60 -5.32
CA ILE A 2 -10.75 -2.24 -6.62
C ILE A 2 -11.98 -3.16 -6.62
N SER A 3 -12.54 -3.41 -7.80
CA SER A 3 -13.60 -4.41 -7.99
C SER A 3 -13.01 -5.82 -7.94
N ILE A 4 -12.91 -6.37 -6.71
CA ILE A 4 -12.21 -7.65 -6.43
C ILE A 4 -12.82 -8.79 -7.24
N GLY A 5 -14.15 -8.87 -7.34
CA GLY A 5 -14.83 -9.90 -8.14
C GLY A 5 -14.37 -9.88 -9.58
N LYS A 6 -14.44 -8.73 -10.24
CA LYS A 6 -13.97 -8.54 -11.62
C LYS A 6 -12.50 -8.91 -11.79
N PHE A 7 -11.65 -8.48 -10.83
CA PHE A 7 -10.23 -8.80 -10.88
C PHE A 7 -9.98 -10.32 -10.82
N LEU A 8 -10.62 -11.02 -9.89
CA LEU A 8 -10.45 -12.46 -9.73
C LEU A 8 -11.04 -13.28 -10.89
N GLU A 9 -12.04 -12.76 -11.60
CA GLU A 9 -12.59 -13.32 -12.84
C GLU A 9 -11.71 -13.04 -14.08
N GLY A 10 -10.64 -12.26 -13.93
CA GLY A 10 -9.74 -11.90 -15.02
C GLY A 10 -10.19 -10.69 -15.85
N ASN A 11 -11.24 -9.98 -15.44
CA ASN A 11 -11.76 -8.79 -16.10
C ASN A 11 -10.89 -7.55 -15.77
N TYR A 12 -9.59 -7.64 -16.10
CA TYR A 12 -8.60 -6.63 -15.73
C TYR A 12 -8.84 -5.28 -16.39
N GLN A 13 -9.37 -5.28 -17.63
CA GLN A 13 -9.67 -4.05 -18.35
C GLN A 13 -10.72 -3.22 -17.61
N ASP A 14 -11.80 -3.84 -17.15
CA ASP A 14 -12.86 -3.16 -16.38
C ASP A 14 -12.29 -2.52 -15.10
N VAL A 15 -11.42 -3.24 -14.38
CA VAL A 15 -10.79 -2.71 -13.15
C VAL A 15 -9.86 -1.54 -13.47
N TYR A 16 -9.11 -1.62 -14.57
CA TYR A 16 -8.27 -0.53 -15.04
C TYR A 16 -9.10 0.72 -15.38
N ASP A 17 -10.16 0.54 -16.16
CA ASP A 17 -11.02 1.63 -16.60
C ASP A 17 -11.70 2.34 -15.42
N GLU A 18 -12.25 1.58 -14.46
CA GLU A 18 -12.83 2.13 -13.22
C GLU A 18 -11.84 3.03 -12.46
N ILE A 19 -10.57 2.61 -12.32
CA ILE A 19 -9.54 3.40 -11.62
C ILE A 19 -9.17 4.63 -12.44
N SER A 20 -8.99 4.47 -13.75
CA SER A 20 -8.59 5.54 -14.67
C SER A 20 -9.65 6.63 -14.76
N GLU A 21 -10.94 6.27 -14.82
CA GLU A 21 -12.06 7.21 -14.81
C GLU A 21 -12.09 8.03 -13.51
N ILE A 22 -11.91 7.38 -12.36
CA ILE A 22 -11.82 8.06 -11.06
C ILE A 22 -10.64 9.03 -11.06
N LYS A 23 -9.47 8.58 -11.54
CA LYS A 23 -8.26 9.42 -11.58
C LYS A 23 -8.48 10.65 -12.47
N ALA A 24 -9.09 10.47 -13.63
CA ALA A 24 -9.43 11.57 -14.53
C ALA A 24 -10.41 12.56 -13.88
N ALA A 25 -11.43 12.07 -13.19
CA ALA A 25 -12.45 12.90 -12.55
C ALA A 25 -11.89 13.74 -11.38
N ILE A 26 -10.93 13.23 -10.63
CA ILE A 26 -10.34 13.94 -9.47
C ILE A 26 -9.21 14.91 -9.85
N ARG A 27 -8.83 14.96 -11.12
CA ARG A 27 -7.80 15.89 -11.67
C ARG A 27 -6.46 15.82 -10.88
N ASP A 28 -6.11 16.93 -10.21
CA ASP A 28 -4.84 17.10 -9.48
C ASP A 28 -4.84 16.43 -8.09
N ALA A 29 -5.97 15.89 -7.64
CA ALA A 29 -6.04 15.20 -6.36
C ALA A 29 -5.34 13.83 -6.42
N HIS A 30 -4.81 13.40 -5.26
CA HIS A 30 -4.15 12.11 -5.16
C HIS A 30 -5.17 10.97 -5.02
N LEU A 31 -5.03 9.96 -5.88
CA LEU A 31 -5.80 8.73 -5.81
C LEU A 31 -5.08 7.67 -5.00
N LYS A 32 -5.72 7.17 -3.95
CA LYS A 32 -5.24 6.04 -3.17
C LYS A 32 -6.13 4.82 -3.40
N VAL A 33 -5.60 3.84 -4.11
CA VAL A 33 -6.32 2.61 -4.48
C VAL A 33 -6.12 1.54 -3.40
N ILE A 34 -7.22 1.02 -2.86
CA ILE A 34 -7.20 -0.11 -1.92
C ILE A 34 -7.29 -1.40 -2.72
N LEU A 35 -6.32 -2.30 -2.53
CA LEU A 35 -6.27 -3.58 -3.24
C LEU A 35 -7.06 -4.68 -2.53
N GLU A 36 -7.24 -4.58 -1.20
CA GLU A 36 -7.83 -5.59 -0.32
C GLU A 36 -7.06 -6.93 -0.41
N THR A 37 -5.79 -6.89 -0.05
CA THR A 37 -4.81 -7.97 -0.25
C THR A 37 -5.23 -9.31 0.35
N GLY A 38 -5.94 -9.31 1.47
CA GLY A 38 -6.48 -10.54 2.06
C GLY A 38 -7.52 -11.26 1.18
N ALA A 39 -8.27 -10.51 0.36
CA ALA A 39 -9.22 -11.10 -0.60
C ALA A 39 -8.52 -11.60 -1.87
N LEU A 40 -7.39 -11.01 -2.25
CA LEU A 40 -6.59 -11.45 -3.40
C LEU A 40 -5.82 -12.75 -3.15
N LYS A 41 -5.54 -13.11 -1.91
CA LYS A 41 -5.00 -14.37 -1.39
C LYS A 41 -3.57 -14.73 -1.80
N THR A 42 -3.17 -14.51 -3.05
CA THR A 42 -1.87 -14.96 -3.57
C THR A 42 -0.93 -13.78 -3.85
N ALA A 43 0.37 -13.99 -3.73
CA ALA A 43 1.39 -12.99 -4.08
C ALA A 43 1.26 -12.53 -5.53
N GLU A 44 0.95 -13.47 -6.45
CA GLU A 44 0.75 -13.17 -7.86
C GLU A 44 -0.41 -12.20 -8.07
N ASN A 45 -1.57 -12.43 -7.43
CA ASN A 45 -2.72 -11.53 -7.54
C ASN A 45 -2.44 -10.17 -6.92
N ILE A 46 -1.75 -10.12 -5.76
CA ILE A 46 -1.36 -8.87 -5.11
C ILE A 46 -0.42 -8.07 -6.01
N TYR A 47 0.58 -8.72 -6.61
CA TYR A 47 1.50 -8.08 -7.54
C TYR A 47 0.78 -7.55 -8.79
N LYS A 48 -0.05 -8.38 -9.45
CA LYS A 48 -0.83 -7.98 -10.63
C LYS A 48 -1.77 -6.80 -10.33
N ALA A 49 -2.49 -6.85 -9.20
CA ALA A 49 -3.38 -5.77 -8.79
C ALA A 49 -2.61 -4.47 -8.49
N SER A 50 -1.41 -4.57 -7.91
CA SER A 50 -0.52 -3.43 -7.67
C SER A 50 -0.11 -2.77 -8.99
N ILE A 51 0.40 -3.54 -9.94
CA ILE A 51 0.80 -3.03 -11.26
C ILE A 51 -0.40 -2.43 -12.00
N LEU A 52 -1.56 -3.10 -12.00
CA LEU A 52 -2.78 -2.61 -12.63
C LEU A 52 -3.22 -1.25 -12.06
N ALA A 53 -3.26 -1.13 -10.74
CA ALA A 53 -3.65 0.12 -10.08
C ALA A 53 -2.68 1.27 -10.39
N MET A 54 -1.38 1.01 -10.42
CA MET A 54 -0.36 2.00 -10.76
C MET A 54 -0.45 2.42 -12.23
N ALA A 55 -0.66 1.46 -13.13
CA ALA A 55 -0.87 1.72 -14.56
C ALA A 55 -2.11 2.59 -14.82
N ALA A 56 -3.18 2.38 -14.05
CA ALA A 56 -4.42 3.14 -14.13
C ALA A 56 -4.35 4.52 -13.43
N GLY A 57 -3.19 4.90 -12.88
CA GLY A 57 -2.94 6.24 -12.35
C GLY A 57 -3.06 6.40 -10.84
N ALA A 58 -2.97 5.31 -10.06
CA ALA A 58 -2.89 5.40 -8.61
C ALA A 58 -1.64 6.15 -8.15
N ASP A 59 -1.79 7.15 -7.30
CA ASP A 59 -0.67 7.84 -6.63
C ASP A 59 -0.22 7.08 -5.38
N PHE A 60 -1.14 6.34 -4.75
CA PHE A 60 -0.89 5.43 -3.64
C PHE A 60 -1.57 4.09 -3.89
N ILE A 61 -0.90 3.01 -3.50
CA ILE A 61 -1.55 1.72 -3.30
C ILE A 61 -1.61 1.41 -1.80
N LYS A 62 -2.76 0.89 -1.37
CA LYS A 62 -3.07 0.58 0.03
C LYS A 62 -3.47 -0.88 0.15
N THR A 63 -3.00 -1.57 1.19
CA THR A 63 -3.29 -2.99 1.39
C THR A 63 -4.78 -3.27 1.52
N SER A 64 -5.45 -2.67 2.51
CA SER A 64 -6.74 -3.18 2.99
C SER A 64 -7.67 -2.10 3.51
N THR A 65 -8.96 -2.42 3.56
CA THR A 65 -9.98 -1.57 4.20
C THR A 65 -9.94 -1.67 5.72
N GLY A 66 -9.49 -2.79 6.28
CA GLY A 66 -9.59 -3.11 7.71
C GLY A 66 -10.93 -3.76 8.09
N LYS A 67 -11.73 -4.23 7.12
CA LYS A 67 -13.08 -4.77 7.32
C LYS A 67 -13.20 -6.28 7.09
N ILE A 68 -12.13 -6.93 6.64
CA ILE A 68 -12.06 -8.38 6.47
C ILE A 68 -11.08 -8.99 7.46
N ALA A 69 -11.07 -10.31 7.60
CA ALA A 69 -10.25 -11.02 8.59
C ALA A 69 -8.74 -10.84 8.37
N VAL A 70 -8.27 -10.91 7.12
CA VAL A 70 -6.85 -10.75 6.76
C VAL A 70 -6.66 -9.39 6.10
N ASN A 71 -5.77 -8.58 6.65
CA ASN A 71 -5.52 -7.21 6.19
C ASN A 71 -4.05 -7.02 5.80
N ALA A 72 -3.37 -6.00 6.34
CA ALA A 72 -1.95 -5.79 6.08
C ALA A 72 -1.12 -6.93 6.71
N THR A 73 -0.33 -7.61 5.90
CA THR A 73 0.66 -8.58 6.35
C THR A 73 2.04 -8.18 5.85
N PRO A 74 3.15 -8.63 6.52
CA PRO A 74 4.50 -8.40 6.01
C PRO A 74 4.70 -8.94 4.59
N GLU A 75 4.12 -10.11 4.26
CA GLU A 75 4.18 -10.71 2.93
C GLU A 75 3.50 -9.83 1.88
N ALA A 76 2.29 -9.32 2.17
CA ALA A 76 1.60 -8.40 1.27
C ALA A 76 2.39 -7.10 1.08
N THR A 77 3.02 -6.58 2.16
CA THR A 77 3.90 -5.41 2.08
C THR A 77 5.10 -5.67 1.19
N TYR A 78 5.76 -6.81 1.37
CA TYR A 78 6.89 -7.21 0.53
C TYR A 78 6.51 -7.20 -0.95
N VAL A 79 5.43 -7.89 -1.30
CA VAL A 79 4.97 -8.00 -2.70
C VAL A 79 4.58 -6.65 -3.29
N MET A 80 3.86 -5.82 -2.54
CA MET A 80 3.46 -4.49 -3.00
C MET A 80 4.65 -3.55 -3.17
N CYS A 81 5.63 -3.60 -2.27
CA CYS A 81 6.86 -2.82 -2.38
C CYS A 81 7.71 -3.26 -3.58
N GLN A 82 7.82 -4.58 -3.85
CA GLN A 82 8.46 -5.07 -5.07
C GLN A 82 7.77 -4.54 -6.33
N ALA A 83 6.44 -4.59 -6.37
CA ALA A 83 5.68 -4.05 -7.50
C ALA A 83 5.93 -2.53 -7.69
N ILE A 84 6.00 -1.75 -6.60
CA ILE A 84 6.32 -0.30 -6.65
C ILE A 84 7.74 -0.09 -7.18
N LYS A 85 8.71 -0.87 -6.70
CA LYS A 85 10.10 -0.81 -7.15
C LYS A 85 10.22 -1.07 -8.66
N ASP A 86 9.67 -2.21 -9.11
CA ASP A 86 9.71 -2.60 -10.52
C ASP A 86 9.00 -1.56 -11.42
N TRP A 87 7.88 -1.00 -10.92
CA TRP A 87 7.17 0.08 -11.60
C TRP A 87 8.01 1.34 -11.72
N HIS A 88 8.66 1.74 -10.63
CA HIS A 88 9.53 2.92 -10.60
C HIS A 88 10.74 2.76 -11.52
N GLU A 89 11.42 1.63 -11.45
CA GLU A 89 12.57 1.32 -12.30
C GLU A 89 12.19 1.34 -13.79
N LYS A 90 11.00 0.85 -14.12
CA LYS A 90 10.53 0.73 -15.51
C LYS A 90 9.97 2.01 -16.10
N THR A 91 9.35 2.86 -15.29
CA THR A 91 8.58 4.03 -15.75
C THR A 91 9.12 5.37 -15.27
N GLY A 92 9.99 5.39 -14.27
CA GLY A 92 10.43 6.59 -13.55
C GLY A 92 9.36 7.20 -12.64
N LYS A 93 8.14 6.64 -12.62
CA LYS A 93 7.03 7.19 -11.82
C LYS A 93 7.10 6.67 -10.39
N LYS A 94 7.06 7.59 -9.42
CA LYS A 94 7.03 7.26 -7.99
C LYS A 94 5.58 7.05 -7.56
N VAL A 95 5.26 5.86 -7.06
CA VAL A 95 3.98 5.54 -6.42
C VAL A 95 4.21 5.28 -4.94
N CYS A 96 3.29 5.70 -4.11
CA CYS A 96 3.42 5.71 -2.66
C CYS A 96 2.70 4.53 -2.02
N TYR A 97 3.07 4.19 -0.79
CA TYR A 97 2.60 2.99 -0.11
C TYR A 97 1.86 3.28 1.20
N LYS A 98 0.80 2.49 1.48
CA LYS A 98 0.07 2.56 2.75
C LYS A 98 -0.37 1.18 3.23
N PRO A 99 0.36 0.52 4.17
CA PRO A 99 -0.18 -0.61 4.90
C PRO A 99 -1.33 -0.15 5.81
N ALA A 100 -2.40 -0.91 5.87
CA ALA A 100 -3.59 -0.57 6.65
C ALA A 100 -4.39 -1.81 7.06
N GLY A 101 -4.97 -1.73 8.25
CA GLY A 101 -5.72 -2.82 8.89
C GLY A 101 -4.78 -3.80 9.61
N GLY A 102 -5.01 -3.97 10.91
CA GLY A 102 -4.23 -4.87 11.76
C GLY A 102 -2.93 -4.30 12.32
N VAL A 103 -2.40 -3.21 11.78
CA VAL A 103 -1.17 -2.59 12.31
C VAL A 103 -1.51 -1.79 13.56
N SER A 104 -1.23 -2.34 14.73
CA SER A 104 -1.61 -1.75 16.02
C SER A 104 -0.45 -1.62 17.00
N THR A 105 0.54 -2.50 16.94
CA THR A 105 1.71 -2.49 17.81
C THR A 105 2.92 -1.83 17.15
N THR A 106 3.91 -1.43 17.97
CA THR A 106 5.18 -0.91 17.50
C THR A 106 5.92 -1.94 16.64
N ASP A 107 5.95 -3.21 17.07
CA ASP A 107 6.65 -4.28 16.37
C ASP A 107 6.05 -4.53 14.97
N GLU A 108 4.72 -4.54 14.85
CA GLU A 108 4.05 -4.63 13.55
C GLU A 108 4.41 -3.44 12.64
N ALA A 109 4.43 -2.24 13.19
CA ALA A 109 4.83 -1.05 12.44
C ALA A 109 6.28 -1.10 11.98
N VAL A 110 7.19 -1.54 12.85
CA VAL A 110 8.62 -1.71 12.53
C VAL A 110 8.83 -2.71 11.41
N GLN A 111 8.10 -3.83 11.38
CA GLN A 111 8.18 -4.81 10.29
C GLN A 111 7.84 -4.18 8.93
N HIS A 112 6.71 -3.48 8.84
CA HIS A 112 6.33 -2.79 7.60
C HIS A 112 7.32 -1.68 7.22
N TYR A 113 7.77 -0.90 8.20
CA TYR A 113 8.74 0.17 7.98
C TYR A 113 10.07 -0.37 7.44
N THR A 114 10.58 -1.45 8.04
CA THR A 114 11.81 -2.10 7.61
C THR A 114 11.71 -2.61 6.17
N LEU A 115 10.59 -3.27 5.82
CA LEU A 115 10.37 -3.74 4.45
C LEU A 115 10.36 -2.59 3.43
N VAL A 116 9.70 -1.47 3.77
CA VAL A 116 9.72 -0.29 2.89
C VAL A 116 11.13 0.25 2.75
N LYS A 117 11.89 0.36 3.84
CA LYS A 117 13.28 0.82 3.83
C LYS A 117 14.17 -0.04 2.96
N GLU A 118 14.13 -1.35 3.16
CA GLU A 118 15.01 -2.30 2.47
C GLU A 118 14.69 -2.46 0.98
N ILE A 119 13.41 -2.34 0.60
CA ILE A 119 12.99 -2.58 -0.78
C ILE A 119 12.97 -1.29 -1.60
N LEU A 120 12.41 -0.22 -1.03
CA LEU A 120 12.16 1.03 -1.73
C LEU A 120 13.21 2.12 -1.44
N GLY A 121 13.94 1.99 -0.33
CA GLY A 121 14.93 2.99 0.10
C GLY A 121 14.37 4.07 1.03
N GLU A 122 15.29 4.85 1.60
CA GLU A 122 14.97 5.90 2.57
C GLU A 122 14.16 7.05 1.96
N GLU A 123 14.26 7.26 0.67
CA GLU A 123 13.52 8.29 -0.07
C GLU A 123 12.00 8.06 -0.11
N TRP A 124 11.52 6.85 0.24
CA TRP A 124 10.10 6.59 0.49
C TRP A 124 9.67 6.87 1.93
N LEU A 125 10.59 6.88 2.90
CA LEU A 125 10.29 7.02 4.33
C LEU A 125 10.02 8.47 4.73
N ASN A 126 8.98 9.05 4.17
CA ASN A 126 8.51 10.39 4.50
C ASN A 126 6.97 10.46 4.41
N ASN A 127 6.36 11.48 5.00
CA ASN A 127 4.91 11.63 5.08
C ASN A 127 4.21 11.85 3.72
N LYS A 128 4.95 12.10 2.65
CA LYS A 128 4.41 12.22 1.29
C LYS A 128 4.31 10.87 0.61
N SER A 129 5.22 9.93 0.91
CA SER A 129 5.37 8.68 0.18
C SER A 129 4.96 7.44 0.96
N PHE A 130 5.00 7.49 2.30
CA PHE A 130 4.68 6.35 3.18
C PHE A 130 3.75 6.75 4.32
N ARG A 131 2.72 5.96 4.58
CA ARG A 131 1.76 6.21 5.67
C ARG A 131 1.24 4.90 6.24
N PHE A 132 1.05 4.85 7.56
CA PHE A 132 0.27 3.80 8.20
C PHE A 132 -1.22 4.13 8.19
N GLY A 133 -2.05 3.11 7.95
CA GLY A 133 -3.50 3.19 8.12
C GLY A 133 -3.93 2.50 9.41
N ALA A 134 -3.82 3.19 10.54
CA ALA A 134 -4.07 2.63 11.85
C ALA A 134 -4.80 3.64 12.75
N SER A 135 -5.60 3.14 13.71
CA SER A 135 -6.33 3.99 14.69
C SER A 135 -5.65 4.03 16.06
N ARG A 136 -4.95 2.98 16.47
CA ARG A 136 -4.34 2.85 17.80
C ARG A 136 -2.83 2.99 17.81
N LEU A 137 -2.19 2.81 16.65
CA LEU A 137 -0.74 2.74 16.52
C LEU A 137 -0.03 3.98 17.07
N ALA A 138 -0.55 5.18 16.81
CA ALA A 138 0.07 6.42 17.29
C ALA A 138 0.22 6.44 18.82
N ASN A 139 -0.83 6.04 19.56
CA ASN A 139 -0.77 5.97 21.01
C ASN A 139 0.23 4.91 21.48
N ASN A 140 0.23 3.73 20.85
CA ASN A 140 1.13 2.66 21.22
C ASN A 140 2.61 3.01 20.94
N LEU A 141 2.89 3.73 19.86
CA LEU A 141 4.22 4.25 19.54
C LEU A 141 4.72 5.26 20.56
N LEU A 142 3.82 6.16 21.03
CA LEU A 142 4.17 7.17 22.04
C LEU A 142 4.44 6.56 23.43
N THR A 143 3.90 5.39 23.71
CA THR A 143 4.06 4.71 25.01
C THR A 143 5.15 3.64 25.01
N SER A 144 5.75 3.33 23.87
CA SER A 144 6.84 2.36 23.77
C SER A 144 8.19 3.06 23.60
N ASP A 145 9.20 2.60 24.35
CA ASP A 145 10.57 3.14 24.27
C ASP A 145 11.16 3.02 22.86
N SER A 146 10.75 2.00 22.10
CA SER A 146 11.16 1.82 20.70
C SER A 146 10.44 2.78 19.73
N GLY A 147 9.28 3.29 20.09
CA GLY A 147 8.53 4.27 19.29
C GLY A 147 9.27 5.61 19.11
N LEU A 148 10.07 5.99 20.09
CA LEU A 148 10.90 7.20 20.04
C LEU A 148 12.01 7.15 18.98
N ILE A 149 12.44 5.95 18.60
CA ILE A 149 13.51 5.76 17.60
C ILE A 149 12.97 5.86 16.18
N VAL A 150 11.76 5.35 15.93
CA VAL A 150 11.16 5.27 14.59
C VAL A 150 10.76 6.66 14.06
N PHE A 151 10.40 7.60 14.94
CA PHE A 151 9.90 8.93 14.53
C PHE A 151 10.91 10.08 14.67
N ARG A 152 12.12 9.83 15.16
CA ARG A 152 13.16 10.87 15.21
C ARG A 152 13.71 11.28 13.84
N TYR A 153 13.36 10.55 12.77
CA TYR A 153 13.89 10.73 11.41
C TYR A 153 12.79 10.84 10.34
N ALA A 154 11.54 11.11 10.72
CA ALA A 154 10.44 11.34 9.78
C ALA A 154 10.20 12.84 9.51
#